data_ef7bd1a5d05ea414908150c1d4658cc7
#
_entry.id   ef7bd1a5d05ea414908150c1d4658cc7
#
_cell.length_a   1.000
_cell.length_b   1.000
_cell.length_c   1.000
_cell.angle_alpha   90.00
_cell.angle_beta   90.00
_cell.angle_gamma   90.00
#
_symmetry.space_group_name_H-M   'P 1'
#
loop_
_entity.id
_entity.type
_entity.pdbx_description
1 polymer ?
#
loop_
_entity_poly.entity_id
_entity_poly.type
_entity_poly.pdbx_seq_one_letter_code
_entity_poly.pdbx_strand_id
1 'polypeptide(L)'
;MTKLAVLVFAFAMALAQGAAAESRSSSSSSQSSSSSTNFSSSSRHADQDEARDALRKGKIMPLSAILEIVTKREPGTVMEVELETKDGKLTYRIEVLNDKGRRREIRLDARNGNVLWAGDD
;
A
#
# COMPACT_ATOMS: atom_id res chain seq x y z
N MET A 1 11.10 9.93 37.74
CA MET A 1 11.18 8.45 37.85
C MET A 1 10.35 7.85 36.75
N THR A 2 11.02 7.47 35.70
CA THR A 2 10.41 6.85 34.54
C THR A 2 10.51 5.33 34.64
N LYS A 3 9.40 4.66 34.80
CA LYS A 3 9.34 3.21 34.69
C LYS A 3 9.19 2.83 33.21
N LEU A 4 10.24 2.32 32.62
CA LEU A 4 10.20 1.64 31.35
C LEU A 4 9.62 0.25 31.57
N ALA A 5 8.40 0.02 31.07
CA ALA A 5 7.86 -1.32 30.93
C ALA A 5 8.27 -1.82 29.53
N VAL A 6 9.29 -2.65 29.49
CA VAL A 6 9.65 -3.41 28.29
C VAL A 6 8.75 -4.61 28.23
N LEU A 7 7.76 -4.58 27.37
CA LEU A 7 6.94 -5.75 27.07
C LEU A 7 7.62 -6.54 25.95
N VAL A 8 8.34 -7.58 26.34
CA VAL A 8 8.93 -8.55 25.42
C VAL A 8 7.83 -9.51 25.00
N PHE A 9 7.33 -9.40 23.79
CA PHE A 9 6.50 -10.43 23.19
C PHE A 9 7.40 -11.51 22.61
N ALA A 10 7.48 -12.64 23.30
CA ALA A 10 8.08 -13.86 22.76
C ALA A 10 7.10 -14.49 21.78
N PHE A 11 7.44 -14.46 20.51
CA PHE A 11 6.69 -15.17 19.47
C PHE A 11 7.13 -16.63 19.49
N ALA A 12 6.29 -17.52 19.97
CA ALA A 12 6.50 -18.94 19.88
C ALA A 12 6.16 -19.43 18.49
N MET A 13 7.19 -19.89 17.78
CA MET A 13 7.09 -20.50 16.46
C MET A 13 6.63 -21.95 16.62
N ALA A 14 5.40 -22.24 16.25
CA ALA A 14 4.92 -23.61 16.12
C ALA A 14 5.18 -24.11 14.70
N LEU A 15 6.12 -25.03 14.57
CA LEU A 15 6.32 -25.82 13.36
C LEU A 15 5.23 -26.91 13.30
N ALA A 16 4.37 -26.83 12.31
CA ALA A 16 3.52 -27.95 11.92
C ALA A 16 4.01 -28.47 10.57
N GLN A 17 4.65 -29.61 10.59
CA GLN A 17 4.92 -30.41 9.41
C GLN A 17 3.67 -31.24 9.11
N GLY A 18 3.11 -31.07 7.94
CA GLY A 18 2.03 -31.91 7.43
C GLY A 18 2.41 -32.48 6.08
N ALA A 19 2.42 -33.80 6.03
CA ALA A 19 2.87 -34.66 4.96
C ALA A 19 2.03 -34.58 3.69
N ALA A 20 2.70 -34.96 2.59
CA ALA A 20 2.20 -35.17 1.25
C ALA A 20 1.04 -36.15 1.13
N ALA A 21 0.12 -35.88 0.20
CA ALA A 21 -0.66 -36.92 -0.46
C ALA A 21 -0.92 -36.51 -1.91
N GLU A 22 -0.32 -37.28 -2.82
CA GLU A 22 -0.68 -37.35 -4.23
C GLU A 22 -2.08 -37.90 -4.40
N SER A 23 -2.82 -37.40 -5.32
CA SER A 23 -3.68 -38.23 -6.15
C SER A 23 -4.15 -37.52 -7.40
N ARG A 24 -3.97 -38.25 -8.45
CA ARG A 24 -4.25 -38.04 -9.87
C ARG A 24 -5.74 -37.96 -10.20
N SER A 25 -5.91 -37.44 -11.42
CA SER A 25 -6.97 -37.70 -12.40
C SER A 25 -8.19 -36.80 -12.26
N SER A 26 -8.72 -36.29 -13.27
CA SER A 26 -8.98 -36.52 -14.67
C SER A 26 -9.94 -35.45 -15.17
N SER A 27 -9.65 -34.98 -16.36
CA SER A 27 -10.52 -34.35 -17.35
C SER A 27 -12.02 -34.34 -17.09
N SER A 28 -12.62 -33.14 -17.15
CA SER A 28 -13.87 -32.95 -17.90
C SER A 28 -14.06 -31.48 -18.26
N SER A 29 -14.11 -31.26 -19.56
CA SER A 29 -14.56 -30.06 -20.23
C SER A 29 -16.02 -29.74 -19.86
N SER A 30 -16.23 -28.54 -19.37
CA SER A 30 -17.53 -27.89 -19.49
C SER A 30 -17.32 -26.41 -19.73
N GLN A 31 -17.54 -26.02 -20.98
CA GLN A 31 -17.76 -24.66 -21.39
C GLN A 31 -19.03 -24.17 -20.69
N SER A 32 -18.86 -23.20 -19.83
CA SER A 32 -19.95 -22.34 -19.44
C SER A 32 -19.57 -20.90 -19.78
N SER A 33 -20.25 -20.41 -20.80
CA SER A 33 -20.31 -19.02 -21.17
C SER A 33 -20.75 -18.19 -19.96
N SER A 34 -19.83 -17.48 -19.37
CA SER A 34 -20.17 -16.43 -18.43
C SER A 34 -19.87 -15.08 -19.09
N SER A 35 -20.94 -14.36 -19.31
CA SER A 35 -20.96 -12.96 -19.69
C SER A 35 -19.97 -12.16 -18.86
N SER A 36 -18.91 -11.73 -19.52
CA SER A 36 -17.93 -10.81 -18.95
C SER A 36 -18.59 -9.44 -18.74
N THR A 37 -18.94 -9.15 -17.53
CA THR A 37 -19.07 -7.77 -17.11
C THR A 37 -17.67 -7.17 -17.11
N ASN A 38 -17.34 -6.48 -18.17
CA ASN A 38 -16.16 -5.62 -18.26
C ASN A 38 -16.31 -4.48 -17.28
N PHE A 39 -16.00 -4.74 -16.03
CA PHE A 39 -15.77 -3.68 -15.06
C PHE A 39 -14.35 -3.15 -15.28
N SER A 40 -14.29 -1.88 -15.60
CA SER A 40 -13.17 -0.98 -15.80
C SER A 40 -11.91 -1.25 -14.96
N SER A 41 -11.23 -2.37 -15.20
CA SER A 41 -9.91 -2.61 -14.62
C SER A 41 -8.78 -1.97 -15.44
N SER A 42 -9.10 -1.44 -16.63
CA SER A 42 -8.09 -0.89 -17.52
C SER A 42 -7.47 0.42 -17.05
N SER A 43 -8.22 1.25 -16.31
CA SER A 43 -7.69 2.51 -15.81
C SER A 43 -6.64 2.32 -14.72
N ARG A 44 -6.86 1.37 -13.80
CA ARG A 44 -5.92 1.13 -12.69
C ARG A 44 -4.57 0.56 -13.15
N HIS A 45 -4.57 -0.22 -14.23
CA HIS A 45 -3.32 -0.74 -14.78
C HIS A 45 -2.52 0.33 -15.51
N ALA A 46 -3.19 1.23 -16.23
CA ALA A 46 -2.52 2.35 -16.87
C ALA A 46 -1.84 3.28 -15.87
N ASP A 47 -2.52 3.59 -14.76
CA ASP A 47 -1.97 4.43 -13.69
C ASP A 47 -0.76 3.79 -13.00
N GLN A 48 -0.78 2.47 -12.79
CA GLN A 48 0.34 1.73 -12.21
C GLN A 48 1.56 1.67 -13.13
N ASP A 49 1.35 1.50 -14.43
CA ASP A 49 2.43 1.46 -15.39
C ASP A 49 3.06 2.84 -15.56
N GLU A 50 2.27 3.90 -15.57
CA GLU A 50 2.75 5.28 -15.59
C GLU A 50 3.58 5.61 -14.34
N ALA A 51 3.12 5.17 -13.17
CA ALA A 51 3.85 5.34 -11.93
C ALA A 51 5.20 4.63 -11.93
N ARG A 52 5.26 3.41 -12.43
CA ARG A 52 6.51 2.64 -12.55
C ARG A 52 7.48 3.30 -13.53
N ASP A 53 6.99 3.78 -14.65
CA ASP A 53 7.80 4.50 -15.63
C ASP A 53 8.32 5.82 -15.08
N ALA A 54 7.51 6.57 -14.38
CA ALA A 54 7.91 7.81 -13.74
C ALA A 54 9.00 7.56 -12.67
N LEU A 55 8.89 6.48 -11.92
CA LEU A 55 9.91 6.08 -10.95
C LEU A 55 11.23 5.70 -11.62
N ARG A 56 11.18 4.90 -12.69
CA ARG A 56 12.38 4.51 -13.47
C ARG A 56 13.08 5.71 -14.08
N LYS A 57 12.32 6.69 -14.53
CA LYS A 57 12.84 7.92 -15.14
C LYS A 57 13.30 8.96 -14.09
N GLY A 58 13.19 8.66 -12.80
CA GLY A 58 13.51 9.59 -11.72
C GLY A 58 12.58 10.79 -11.63
N LYS A 59 11.39 10.73 -12.21
CA LYS A 59 10.41 11.81 -12.20
C LYS A 59 9.65 11.92 -10.88
N ILE A 60 9.59 10.84 -10.10
CA ILE A 60 8.97 10.80 -8.79
C ILE A 60 9.93 10.20 -7.76
N MET A 61 9.74 10.57 -6.51
CA MET A 61 10.49 10.00 -5.40
C MET A 61 10.00 8.58 -5.11
N PRO A 62 10.90 7.67 -4.67
CA PRO A 62 10.50 6.35 -4.23
C PRO A 62 9.60 6.45 -2.97
N LEU A 63 8.68 5.51 -2.84
CA LEU A 63 7.74 5.48 -1.72
C LEU A 63 8.44 5.46 -0.36
N SER A 64 9.58 4.79 -0.25
CA SER A 64 10.38 4.75 0.99
C SER A 64 10.78 6.15 1.47
N ALA A 65 11.22 7.02 0.57
CA ALA A 65 11.57 8.40 0.89
C ALA A 65 10.32 9.22 1.30
N ILE A 66 9.21 9.01 0.62
CA ILE A 66 7.93 9.66 0.95
C ILE A 66 7.45 9.24 2.35
N LEU A 67 7.54 7.96 2.68
CA LEU A 67 7.15 7.44 4.00
C LEU A 67 8.03 7.99 5.13
N GLU A 68 9.31 8.21 4.89
CA GLU A 68 10.18 8.88 5.86
C GLU A 68 9.71 10.30 6.17
N ILE A 69 9.34 11.06 5.15
CA ILE A 69 8.81 12.42 5.31
C ILE A 69 7.51 12.39 6.12
N VAL A 70 6.60 11.48 5.79
CA VAL A 70 5.31 11.30 6.47
C VAL A 70 5.51 10.93 7.93
N THR A 71 6.37 9.97 8.22
CA THR A 71 6.64 9.49 9.59
C THR A 71 7.21 10.59 10.48
N LYS A 72 8.06 11.45 9.93
CA LYS A 72 8.61 12.59 10.67
C LYS A 72 7.56 13.65 10.97
N ARG A 73 6.61 13.83 10.07
CA ARG A 73 5.56 14.85 10.21
C ARG A 73 4.38 14.37 11.04
N GLU A 74 3.94 13.16 10.82
CA GLU A 74 2.81 12.54 11.51
C GLU A 74 3.22 11.13 11.95
N PRO A 75 3.76 10.97 13.16
CA PRO A 75 4.10 9.65 13.68
C PRO A 75 2.86 8.78 13.86
N GLY A 76 2.92 7.54 13.41
CA GLY A 76 1.82 6.60 13.50
C GLY A 76 1.98 5.42 12.55
N THR A 77 0.88 4.73 12.31
CA THR A 77 0.82 3.57 11.42
C THR A 77 0.25 3.98 10.08
N VAL A 78 0.98 3.72 9.00
CA VAL A 78 0.49 3.94 7.64
C VAL A 78 -0.58 2.90 7.33
N MET A 79 -1.77 3.35 7.01
CA MET A 79 -2.94 2.52 6.72
C MET A 79 -3.15 2.31 5.23
N GLU A 80 -2.95 3.35 4.45
CA GLU A 80 -3.17 3.32 3.01
C GLU A 80 -2.19 4.25 2.29
N VAL A 81 -1.79 3.85 1.10
CA VAL A 81 -0.95 4.64 0.21
C VAL A 81 -1.53 4.56 -1.20
N GLU A 82 -1.82 5.71 -1.78
CA GLU A 82 -2.26 5.81 -3.15
C GLU A 82 -1.39 6.81 -3.92
N LEU A 83 -1.12 6.50 -5.18
CA LEU A 83 -0.54 7.44 -6.12
C LEU A 83 -1.64 7.93 -7.06
N GLU A 84 -1.95 9.20 -6.99
CA GLU A 84 -3.01 9.83 -7.76
C GLU A 84 -2.41 10.80 -8.80
N THR A 85 -3.05 10.88 -9.95
CA THR A 85 -2.79 11.95 -10.91
C THR A 85 -3.86 13.02 -10.75
N LYS A 86 -3.46 14.19 -10.32
CA LYS A 86 -4.34 15.34 -10.16
C LYS A 86 -3.78 16.53 -10.93
N ASP A 87 -4.58 17.09 -11.84
CA ASP A 87 -4.19 18.23 -12.69
C ASP A 87 -2.86 17.98 -13.45
N GLY A 88 -2.66 16.74 -13.94
CA GLY A 88 -1.44 16.35 -14.63
C GLY A 88 -0.21 16.16 -13.72
N LYS A 89 -0.39 16.23 -12.40
CA LYS A 89 0.66 16.04 -11.41
C LYS A 89 0.44 14.76 -10.62
N LEU A 90 1.52 14.00 -10.42
CA LEU A 90 1.52 12.83 -9.56
C LEU A 90 1.61 13.26 -8.09
N THR A 91 0.67 12.75 -7.29
CA THR A 91 0.53 13.07 -5.87
C THR A 91 0.38 11.79 -5.06
N TYR A 92 1.15 11.63 -3.99
CA TYR A 92 0.91 10.57 -3.01
C TYR A 92 -0.16 11.02 -2.02
N ARG A 93 -1.17 10.19 -1.86
CA ARG A 93 -2.16 10.27 -0.78
C ARG A 93 -1.86 9.17 0.24
N ILE A 94 -1.62 9.55 1.47
CA ILE A 94 -1.23 8.63 2.53
C ILE A 94 -2.15 8.83 3.73
N GLU A 95 -2.78 7.75 4.17
CA GLU A 95 -3.54 7.72 5.41
C GLU A 95 -2.69 7.15 6.54
N VAL A 96 -2.63 7.87 7.64
CA VAL A 96 -1.91 7.49 8.84
C VAL A 96 -2.86 7.44 10.02
N LEU A 97 -2.81 6.35 10.77
CA LEU A 97 -3.43 6.26 12.09
C LEU A 97 -2.43 6.72 13.13
N ASN A 98 -2.67 7.85 13.76
CA ASN A 98 -1.77 8.38 14.77
C ASN A 98 -1.94 7.63 16.12
N ASP A 99 -1.05 7.92 17.06
CA ASP A 99 -1.04 7.34 18.42
C ASP A 99 -2.29 7.67 19.24
N LYS A 100 -3.05 8.69 18.84
CA LYS A 100 -4.34 9.08 19.45
C LYS A 100 -5.54 8.36 18.83
N GLY A 101 -5.31 7.43 17.88
CA GLY A 101 -6.35 6.69 17.19
C GLY A 101 -7.13 7.51 16.14
N ARG A 102 -6.58 8.63 15.69
CA ARG A 102 -7.19 9.47 14.64
C ARG A 102 -6.58 9.15 13.29
N ARG A 103 -7.42 9.10 12.28
CA ARG A 103 -6.98 9.03 10.88
C ARG A 103 -6.57 10.41 10.40
N ARG A 104 -5.40 10.45 9.80
CA ARG A 104 -4.85 11.66 9.19
C ARG A 104 -4.55 11.37 7.73
N GLU A 105 -5.01 12.21 6.83
CA GLU A 105 -4.63 12.15 5.43
C GLU A 105 -3.54 13.17 5.14
N ILE A 106 -2.52 12.76 4.42
CA ILE A 106 -1.41 13.61 3.98
C ILE A 106 -1.25 13.44 2.48
N ARG A 107 -1.23 14.56 1.77
CA ARG A 107 -0.96 14.59 0.34
C ARG A 107 0.36 15.26 0.08
N LEU A 108 1.22 14.57 -0.69
CA LEU A 108 2.55 15.04 -1.02
C LEU A 108 2.73 15.05 -2.53
N ASP A 109 3.49 16.04 -3.02
CA ASP A 109 3.97 16.03 -4.40
C ASP A 109 4.92 14.85 -4.58
N ALA A 110 4.61 13.96 -5.54
CA ALA A 110 5.41 12.77 -5.77
C ALA A 110 6.82 13.08 -6.30
N ARG A 111 7.04 14.24 -6.88
CA ARG A 111 8.33 14.63 -7.47
C ARG A 111 9.33 15.10 -6.44
N ASN A 112 8.90 15.85 -5.45
CA ASN A 112 9.79 16.52 -4.49
C ASN A 112 9.47 16.21 -3.01
N GLY A 113 8.37 15.48 -2.74
CA GLY A 113 7.94 15.16 -1.38
C GLY A 113 7.37 16.32 -0.59
N ASN A 114 7.06 17.44 -1.23
CA ASN A 114 6.44 18.57 -0.57
C ASN A 114 5.02 18.23 -0.13
N VAL A 115 4.70 18.55 1.12
CA VAL A 115 3.35 18.36 1.64
C VAL A 115 2.43 19.42 1.05
N LEU A 116 1.45 18.96 0.29
CA LEU A 116 0.44 19.80 -0.34
C LEU A 116 -0.75 20.04 0.58
N TRP A 117 -1.09 19.02 1.35
CA TRP A 117 -2.19 19.08 2.29
C TRP A 117 -2.00 18.06 3.42
N ALA A 118 -2.46 18.39 4.61
CA ALA A 118 -2.52 17.48 5.74
C ALA A 118 -3.71 17.86 6.63
N GLY A 119 -4.54 16.87 6.96
CA GLY A 119 -5.73 17.09 7.76
C GLY A 119 -6.33 15.80 8.29
N ASP A 120 -7.41 15.94 9.01
CA ASP A 120 -8.21 14.80 9.45
C ASP A 120 -9.06 14.32 8.26
N ASP A 121 -9.21 13.03 8.15
CA ASP A 121 -10.05 12.39 7.15
C ASP A 121 -11.54 12.55 7.54
#